data_b7f08acc234051ecad276e6a94725d63
#
_entry.id   b7f08acc234051ecad276e6a94725d63
#
_cell.length_a   1.000
_cell.length_b   1.000
_cell.length_c   1.000
_cell.angle_alpha   90.00
_cell.angle_beta   90.00
_cell.angle_gamma   90.00
#
_symmetry.space_group_name_H-M   'P 1'
#
loop_
_entity.id
_entity.type
_entity.pdbx_description
1 polymer ?
#
loop_
_entity_poly.entity_id
_entity_poly.type
_entity_poly.pdbx_seq_one_letter_code
_entity_poly.pdbx_strand_id
1 'polypeptide(L)'
;MVGEDIFPAVEIIPDDGFYDFNSKYNSKNTSYEKAIFEQSREKELIKYSKTINKDFGCTGWSRIDLIDDGKGFYFLELNTVPGMTDSSLVPKAASFAGVEFNQLVIKIVQSSLDKKDIKM
;
A
#
# COMPACT_ATOMS: atom_id res chain seq x y z
N MET A 1 2.39 3.74 0.99
CA MET A 1 3.13 5.01 0.90
C MET A 1 4.55 4.84 1.38
N VAL A 2 5.48 5.49 0.74
CA VAL A 2 6.87 5.59 1.19
C VAL A 2 7.25 7.07 1.17
N GLY A 3 7.48 7.64 2.35
CA GLY A 3 7.62 9.09 2.47
C GLY A 3 6.34 9.77 1.97
N GLU A 4 6.47 10.65 0.99
CA GLU A 4 5.33 11.32 0.36
C GLU A 4 4.84 10.62 -0.91
N ASP A 5 5.55 9.58 -1.37
CA ASP A 5 5.19 8.85 -2.57
C ASP A 5 4.06 7.86 -2.27
N ILE A 6 2.99 7.93 -3.06
CA ILE A 6 1.90 6.96 -3.01
C ILE A 6 2.00 6.09 -4.25
N PHE A 7 2.25 4.80 -4.05
CA PHE A 7 2.26 3.85 -5.14
C PHE A 7 0.84 3.44 -5.51
N PRO A 8 0.63 2.96 -6.76
CA PRO A 8 -0.68 2.49 -7.17
C PRO A 8 -1.24 1.42 -6.22
N ALA A 9 -2.54 1.41 -6.06
CA ALA A 9 -3.19 0.40 -5.24
C ALA A 9 -3.10 -0.98 -5.90
N VAL A 10 -2.96 -2.01 -5.08
CA VAL A 10 -2.97 -3.40 -5.52
C VAL A 10 -4.35 -3.97 -5.25
N GLU A 11 -5.01 -4.44 -6.29
CA GLU A 11 -6.26 -5.17 -6.17
C GLU A 11 -5.97 -6.64 -5.92
N ILE A 12 -6.52 -7.19 -4.86
CA ILE A 12 -6.39 -8.59 -4.51
C ILE A 12 -7.66 -9.31 -4.94
N ILE A 13 -7.52 -10.26 -5.85
CA ILE A 13 -8.64 -11.00 -6.42
C ILE A 13 -8.53 -12.45 -5.97
N PRO A 14 -9.28 -12.87 -4.94
CA PRO A 14 -9.27 -14.25 -4.49
C PRO A 14 -10.01 -15.15 -5.47
N ASP A 15 -9.60 -16.41 -5.52
CA ASP A 15 -10.14 -17.39 -6.45
C ASP A 15 -11.63 -17.69 -6.21
N ASP A 16 -12.07 -17.66 -4.96
CA ASP A 16 -13.43 -17.97 -4.55
C ASP A 16 -14.34 -16.73 -4.42
N GLY A 17 -13.87 -15.58 -4.85
CA GLY A 17 -14.64 -14.34 -4.83
C GLY A 17 -14.62 -13.56 -3.53
N PHE A 18 -14.00 -14.08 -2.46
CA PHE A 18 -13.78 -13.31 -1.25
C PHE A 18 -12.42 -13.58 -0.65
N TYR A 19 -12.00 -12.61 0.14
CA TYR A 19 -10.67 -12.54 0.72
C TYR A 19 -10.72 -13.09 2.14
N ASP A 20 -10.42 -14.37 2.29
CA ASP A 20 -10.33 -15.03 3.60
C ASP A 20 -8.87 -15.28 4.00
N PHE A 21 -8.67 -15.98 5.13
CA PHE A 21 -7.33 -16.26 5.61
C PHE A 21 -6.52 -17.11 4.63
N ASN A 22 -7.12 -18.11 4.00
CA ASN A 22 -6.44 -18.94 3.03
C ASN A 22 -6.05 -18.16 1.77
N SER A 23 -6.94 -17.33 1.28
CA SER A 23 -6.65 -16.45 0.14
C SER A 23 -5.51 -15.49 0.47
N LYS A 24 -5.46 -15.00 1.70
CA LYS A 24 -4.43 -14.06 2.15
C LYS A 24 -3.04 -14.68 2.19
N TYR A 25 -2.92 -15.92 2.65
CA TYR A 25 -1.62 -16.51 2.96
C TYR A 25 -1.27 -17.75 2.13
N ASN A 26 -2.25 -18.51 1.68
CA ASN A 26 -2.01 -19.83 1.13
C ASN A 26 -2.59 -20.08 -0.27
N SER A 27 -3.45 -19.19 -0.78
CA SER A 27 -4.08 -19.43 -2.08
C SER A 27 -3.09 -19.24 -3.21
N LYS A 28 -2.95 -20.26 -4.04
CA LYS A 28 -2.14 -20.21 -5.27
C LYS A 28 -2.89 -19.51 -6.41
N ASN A 29 -4.21 -19.34 -6.28
CA ASN A 29 -5.07 -18.80 -7.32
C ASN A 29 -5.46 -17.35 -7.07
N THR A 30 -4.97 -16.75 -5.99
CA THR A 30 -5.17 -15.33 -5.72
C THR A 30 -4.36 -14.50 -6.72
N SER A 31 -5.04 -13.59 -7.38
CA SER A 31 -4.40 -12.67 -8.32
C SER A 31 -4.14 -11.31 -7.67
N TYR A 32 -3.09 -10.65 -8.13
CA TYR A 32 -2.70 -9.33 -7.66
C TYR A 32 -2.53 -8.43 -8.87
N GLU A 33 -3.38 -7.44 -9.01
CA GLU A 33 -3.39 -6.57 -10.17
C GLU A 33 -3.33 -5.10 -9.74
N LYS A 34 -2.87 -4.24 -10.65
CA LYS A 34 -2.96 -2.81 -10.43
C LYS A 34 -4.42 -2.39 -10.44
N ALA A 35 -4.90 -1.82 -9.35
CA ALA A 35 -6.27 -1.33 -9.29
C ALA A 35 -6.44 -0.11 -10.21
N ILE A 36 -7.54 -0.09 -10.95
CA ILE A 36 -7.86 1.00 -11.87
C ILE A 36 -9.12 1.69 -11.36
N PHE A 37 -9.03 3.00 -11.15
CA PHE A 37 -10.13 3.82 -10.66
C PHE A 37 -10.43 4.95 -11.63
N GLU A 38 -11.67 5.44 -11.62
CA GLU A 38 -11.98 6.73 -12.20
C GLU A 38 -11.17 7.81 -11.50
N GLN A 39 -10.83 8.85 -12.25
CA GLN A 39 -9.91 9.91 -11.76
C GLN A 39 -10.40 10.54 -10.45
N SER A 40 -11.71 10.78 -10.32
CA SER A 40 -12.28 11.36 -9.10
C SER A 40 -12.13 10.44 -7.89
N ARG A 41 -12.30 9.15 -8.08
CA ARG A 41 -12.16 8.15 -7.02
C ARG A 41 -10.70 7.97 -6.62
N GLU A 42 -9.80 8.00 -7.60
CA GLU A 42 -8.36 7.92 -7.33
C GLU A 42 -7.90 9.11 -6.49
N LYS A 43 -8.34 10.31 -6.83
CA LYS A 43 -8.02 11.51 -6.04
C LYS A 43 -8.55 11.42 -4.62
N GLU A 44 -9.74 10.90 -4.45
CA GLU A 44 -10.35 10.69 -3.15
C GLU A 44 -9.55 9.69 -2.33
N LEU A 45 -9.15 8.58 -2.92
CA LEU A 45 -8.34 7.55 -2.26
C LEU A 45 -7.00 8.11 -1.81
N ILE A 46 -6.33 8.87 -2.68
CA ILE A 46 -5.05 9.51 -2.35
C ILE A 46 -5.22 10.50 -1.20
N LYS A 47 -6.25 11.30 -1.23
CA LYS A 47 -6.54 12.28 -0.18
C LYS A 47 -6.74 11.61 1.17
N TYR A 48 -7.57 10.57 1.23
CA TYR A 48 -7.83 9.85 2.47
C TYR A 48 -6.58 9.12 2.97
N SER A 49 -5.81 8.55 2.07
CA SER A 49 -4.58 7.85 2.43
C SER A 49 -3.56 8.79 3.07
N LYS A 50 -3.40 9.98 2.50
CA LYS A 50 -2.51 11.02 3.07
C LYS A 50 -3.00 11.46 4.44
N THR A 51 -4.31 11.66 4.60
CA THR A 51 -4.91 12.08 5.86
C THR A 51 -4.69 11.02 6.94
N ILE A 52 -4.91 9.75 6.63
CA ILE A 52 -4.71 8.65 7.56
C ILE A 52 -3.25 8.59 8.02
N ASN A 53 -2.31 8.63 7.08
CA ASN A 53 -0.89 8.61 7.44
C ASN A 53 -0.50 9.78 8.33
N LYS A 54 -0.99 10.96 8.02
CA LYS A 54 -0.72 12.17 8.82
C LYS A 54 -1.31 12.08 10.21
N ASP A 55 -2.57 11.69 10.31
CA ASP A 55 -3.29 11.67 11.58
C ASP A 55 -2.74 10.61 12.54
N PHE A 56 -2.21 9.52 12.02
CA PHE A 56 -1.55 8.50 12.83
C PHE A 56 -0.06 8.74 13.02
N GLY A 57 0.46 9.87 12.55
CA GLY A 57 1.87 10.21 12.71
C GLY A 57 2.82 9.33 11.91
N CYS A 58 2.35 8.75 10.83
CA CYS A 58 3.13 7.86 10.00
C CYS A 58 4.04 8.67 9.08
N THR A 59 5.34 8.61 9.28
CA THR A 59 6.31 9.45 8.57
C THR A 59 7.28 8.69 7.67
N GLY A 60 7.36 7.37 7.82
CA GLY A 60 8.24 6.54 7.01
C GLY A 60 7.47 5.92 5.84
N TRP A 61 7.19 4.64 5.99
CA TRP A 61 6.47 3.88 4.98
C TRP A 61 5.32 3.12 5.62
N SER A 62 4.31 2.83 4.83
CA SER A 62 3.10 2.18 5.34
C SER A 62 2.33 1.51 4.23
N ARG A 63 1.44 0.61 4.64
CA ARG A 63 0.45 0.00 3.76
C ARG A 63 -0.93 0.21 4.39
N ILE A 64 -1.85 0.70 3.60
CA ILE A 64 -3.25 0.84 4.02
C ILE A 64 -4.05 -0.27 3.36
N ASP A 65 -4.77 -1.03 4.16
CA ASP A 65 -5.66 -2.08 3.69
C ASP A 65 -7.10 -1.56 3.73
N LEU A 66 -7.82 -1.77 2.63
CA LEU A 66 -9.18 -1.27 2.50
C LEU A 66 -10.01 -2.18 1.61
N ILE A 67 -11.32 -1.99 1.68
CA ILE A 67 -12.28 -2.63 0.80
C ILE A 67 -12.95 -1.53 -0.03
N ASP A 68 -13.07 -1.77 -1.32
CA ASP A 68 -13.82 -0.93 -2.25
C ASP A 68 -15.08 -1.68 -2.67
N ASP A 69 -16.25 -1.11 -2.36
CA ASP A 69 -17.54 -1.71 -2.74
C ASP A 69 -18.10 -1.12 -4.06
N GLY A 70 -17.30 -0.32 -4.76
CA GLY A 70 -17.70 0.36 -5.98
C GLY A 70 -18.33 1.73 -5.73
N LYS A 71 -18.75 2.02 -4.51
CA LYS A 71 -19.37 3.28 -4.13
C LYS A 71 -18.51 4.07 -3.15
N GLY A 72 -17.79 3.38 -2.27
CA GLY A 72 -16.95 4.01 -1.27
C GLY A 72 -15.81 3.11 -0.85
N PHE A 73 -14.90 3.67 -0.08
CA PHE A 73 -13.75 2.98 0.46
C PHE A 73 -13.95 2.75 1.95
N TYR A 74 -13.72 1.53 2.40
CA TYR A 74 -13.77 1.15 3.81
C TYR A 74 -12.37 0.80 4.27
N PHE A 75 -11.79 1.66 5.10
CA PHE A 75 -10.43 1.49 5.57
C PHE A 75 -10.40 0.52 6.75
N LEU A 76 -9.62 -0.53 6.63
CA LEU A 76 -9.56 -1.60 7.61
C LEU A 76 -8.41 -1.42 8.60
N GLU A 77 -7.21 -1.18 8.09
CA GLU A 77 -6.03 -1.04 8.94
C GLU A 77 -4.92 -0.26 8.25
N LEU A 78 -4.06 0.32 9.08
CA LEU A 78 -2.79 0.92 8.66
C LEU A 78 -1.67 0.05 9.21
N ASN A 79 -0.85 -0.49 8.33
CA ASN A 79 0.30 -1.30 8.69
C ASN A 79 1.57 -0.48 8.51
N THR A 80 2.30 -0.24 9.60
CA THR A 80 3.51 0.58 9.59
C THR A 80 4.80 -0.23 9.45
N VAL A 81 4.71 -1.56 9.45
CA VAL A 81 5.84 -2.46 9.18
C VAL A 81 5.37 -3.54 8.20
N PRO A 82 5.01 -3.15 6.98
CA PRO A 82 4.53 -4.14 6.00
C PRO A 82 5.63 -5.08 5.56
N GLY A 83 5.24 -6.25 5.06
CA GLY A 83 6.19 -7.24 4.56
C GLY A 83 7.00 -6.73 3.38
N MET A 84 8.23 -7.20 3.26
CA MET A 84 9.17 -6.79 2.23
C MET A 84 9.85 -7.98 1.54
N THR A 85 9.08 -9.02 1.25
CA THR A 85 9.53 -10.10 0.39
C THR A 85 9.21 -9.77 -1.07
N ASP A 86 9.79 -10.48 -2.01
CA ASP A 86 9.53 -10.28 -3.44
C ASP A 86 8.04 -10.40 -3.80
N SER A 87 7.29 -11.19 -3.04
CA SER A 87 5.87 -11.42 -3.26
C SER A 87 4.95 -10.55 -2.39
N SER A 88 5.51 -9.66 -1.57
CA SER A 88 4.73 -8.79 -0.70
C SER A 88 4.04 -7.67 -1.47
N LEU A 89 2.99 -7.10 -0.86
CA LEU A 89 2.14 -6.11 -1.53
C LEU A 89 2.83 -4.78 -1.81
N VAL A 90 3.69 -4.30 -0.90
CA VAL A 90 4.38 -3.02 -1.12
C VAL A 90 5.33 -3.11 -2.32
N PRO A 91 6.18 -4.14 -2.45
CA PRO A 91 6.97 -4.31 -3.66
C PRO A 91 6.13 -4.43 -4.94
N LYS A 92 4.97 -5.09 -4.88
CA LYS A 92 4.06 -5.17 -6.02
C LYS A 92 3.56 -3.79 -6.43
N ALA A 93 3.10 -3.00 -5.47
CA ALA A 93 2.63 -1.64 -5.72
C ALA A 93 3.74 -0.78 -6.33
N ALA A 94 4.94 -0.87 -5.79
CA ALA A 94 6.10 -0.15 -6.32
C ALA A 94 6.42 -0.56 -7.75
N SER A 95 6.35 -1.85 -8.07
CA SER A 95 6.62 -2.35 -9.42
C SER A 95 5.62 -1.78 -10.43
N PHE A 96 4.37 -1.59 -10.04
CA PHE A 96 3.37 -0.96 -10.90
C PHE A 96 3.71 0.50 -11.23
N ALA A 97 4.50 1.13 -10.39
CA ALA A 97 5.00 2.49 -10.62
C ALA A 97 6.38 2.51 -11.30
N GLY A 98 6.90 1.35 -11.69
CA GLY A 98 8.21 1.25 -12.32
C GLY A 98 9.38 1.31 -11.32
N VAL A 99 9.11 1.10 -10.05
CA VAL A 99 10.15 1.12 -9.00
C VAL A 99 10.57 -0.33 -8.69
N GLU A 100 11.82 -0.65 -8.95
CA GLU A 100 12.37 -1.97 -8.67
C GLU A 100 12.59 -2.17 -7.17
N PHE A 101 12.72 -3.43 -6.76
CA PHE A 101 12.87 -3.80 -5.35
C PHE A 101 14.04 -3.06 -4.67
N ASN A 102 15.20 -3.02 -5.33
CA ASN A 102 16.36 -2.33 -4.78
C ASN A 102 16.13 -0.84 -4.59
N GLN A 103 15.47 -0.21 -5.56
CA GLN A 103 15.11 1.21 -5.48
C GLN A 103 14.11 1.46 -4.36
N LEU A 104 13.16 0.55 -4.16
CA LEU A 104 12.17 0.63 -3.09
C LEU A 104 12.84 0.59 -1.72
N VAL A 105 13.78 -0.34 -1.52
CA VAL A 105 14.52 -0.44 -0.25
C VAL A 105 15.26 0.87 0.05
N ILE A 106 15.90 1.44 -0.94
CA ILE A 106 16.60 2.73 -0.80
C ILE A 106 15.61 3.84 -0.42
N LYS A 107 14.46 3.90 -1.07
CA LYS A 107 13.42 4.89 -0.75
C LYS A 107 12.91 4.77 0.69
N ILE A 108 12.73 3.54 1.17
CA ILE A 108 12.29 3.29 2.54
C ILE A 108 13.34 3.78 3.53
N VAL A 109 14.61 3.46 3.30
CA VAL A 109 15.70 3.93 4.16
C VAL A 109 15.77 5.45 4.16
N GLN A 110 15.70 6.08 2.99
CA GLN A 110 15.72 7.53 2.87
C GLN A 110 14.56 8.17 3.61
N SER A 111 13.35 7.61 3.51
CA SER A 111 12.17 8.14 4.20
C SER A 111 12.35 8.11 5.72
N SER A 112 13.10 7.15 6.23
CA SER A 112 13.40 7.04 7.65
C SER A 112 14.48 8.02 8.10
N LEU A 113 15.46 8.30 7.24
CA LEU A 113 16.57 9.22 7.54
C LEU A 113 16.19 10.70 7.41
N ASP A 114 15.21 10.99 6.56
CA ASP A 114 14.76 12.37 6.31
C ASP A 114 13.93 12.92 7.46
N LYS A 115 13.74 12.18 8.53
CA LYS A 115 13.10 12.66 9.75
C LYS A 115 14.02 13.61 10.45
N LYS A 116 13.80 14.89 10.25
CA LYS A 116 14.57 15.96 10.89
C LYS A 116 14.50 15.95 12.41
N ASP A 117 13.54 15.22 12.95
CA ASP A 117 13.26 15.23 14.39
C ASP A 117 13.97 14.09 15.11
N ILE A 118 14.71 13.24 14.43
CA ILE A 118 15.54 12.26 15.09
C ILE A 118 16.83 12.95 15.50
N LYS A 119 16.77 13.57 16.64
CA LYS A 119 17.97 14.03 17.31
C LYS A 119 18.33 12.98 18.34
N MET A 120 19.41 12.40 18.08
CA MET A 120 19.99 11.48 19.04
C MET A 120 20.77 12.23 20.09
#